data_008ca787c6fca0f177bbd0424464a50a
#
_entry.id   008ca787c6fca0f177bbd0424464a50a
#
_cell.length_a   1.000
_cell.length_b   1.000
_cell.length_c   1.000
_cell.angle_alpha   90.00
_cell.angle_beta   90.00
_cell.angle_gamma   90.00
#
_symmetry.space_group_name_H-M   'P 1'
#
loop_
_entity.id
_entity.type
_entity.pdbx_description
1 polymer ?
#
loop_
_entity_poly.entity_id
_entity_poly.type
_entity_poly.pdbx_seq_one_letter_code
_entity_poly.pdbx_strand_id
1 'polypeptide(L)'
;MCRLVKFASMFKNITIIGDGGMGSVLGMLLCRKGVATRIWGYDRRQLEEIAKNRENRKFLPGHKLPKELEFEHDDKRALTGVDLIVSAVPCQYMRQVWKRLRKHVSEDVPIVSVTKGIENDTLLRPSEILAEVLGFAQNEKVQTKHERLAVLSGPTIADELARKLPATACSASHDESLAKKIQHTFSDNVPWFRVYTNTDIVGVELAGAMKNVIAIAAGIIDGAGAGDNAKAALLTRGLAEIKRLGIKMGARPQTFSGLTGLGDLVTTCISPTGRNRSFGERIGGGQILEQAQSATESVVEGVATCKSVVSLAERYGVEMPITQAVYEVLFDNKPVQIAITDLMRRRLKAE
;
A
#
# COMPACT_ATOMS: atom_id res chain seq x y z
N MET A 1 -36.28 9.59 11.01
CA MET A 1 -36.38 9.24 9.59
C MET A 1 -35.31 10.02 8.83
N CYS A 2 -34.12 9.45 8.73
CA CYS A 2 -32.97 10.11 8.07
C CYS A 2 -33.13 9.95 6.57
N ARG A 3 -33.34 11.04 5.83
CA ARG A 3 -33.36 11.02 4.36
C ARG A 3 -31.99 10.53 3.88
N LEU A 4 -31.91 9.32 3.37
CA LEU A 4 -30.81 8.83 2.57
C LEU A 4 -30.74 9.74 1.31
N VAL A 5 -29.90 10.76 1.39
CA VAL A 5 -29.52 11.51 0.18
C VAL A 5 -28.75 10.51 -0.66
N LYS A 6 -29.36 10.06 -1.75
CA LYS A 6 -28.66 9.29 -2.80
C LYS A 6 -27.62 10.23 -3.42
N PHE A 7 -26.43 10.29 -2.87
CA PHE A 7 -25.30 10.79 -3.63
C PHE A 7 -25.07 9.78 -4.76
N ALA A 8 -25.38 10.17 -5.98
CA ALA A 8 -24.91 9.45 -7.15
C ALA A 8 -23.39 9.35 -7.04
N SER A 9 -22.81 8.19 -7.35
CA SER A 9 -21.36 8.01 -7.38
C SER A 9 -20.75 9.17 -8.16
N MET A 10 -19.80 9.89 -7.55
CA MET A 10 -19.19 11.07 -8.19
C MET A 10 -18.38 10.68 -9.42
N PHE A 11 -17.83 9.46 -9.42
CA PHE A 11 -17.17 8.84 -10.56
C PHE A 11 -18.03 7.69 -11.09
N LYS A 12 -18.19 7.62 -12.41
CA LYS A 12 -19.06 6.65 -13.09
C LYS A 12 -18.30 5.56 -13.82
N ASN A 13 -17.10 5.87 -14.31
CA ASN A 13 -16.27 4.97 -15.09
C ASN A 13 -14.87 4.93 -14.48
N ILE A 14 -14.54 3.82 -13.81
CA ILE A 14 -13.28 3.68 -13.07
C ILE A 14 -12.45 2.57 -13.70
N THR A 15 -11.18 2.87 -13.97
CA THR A 15 -10.20 1.84 -14.32
C THR A 15 -9.22 1.61 -13.18
N ILE A 16 -9.03 0.35 -12.84
CA ILE A 16 -8.04 -0.11 -11.87
C ILE A 16 -6.85 -0.66 -12.64
N ILE A 17 -5.69 -0.05 -12.46
CA ILE A 17 -4.42 -0.51 -13.04
C ILE A 17 -3.75 -1.45 -12.05
N GLY A 18 -3.80 -2.75 -12.36
CA GLY A 18 -3.27 -3.83 -11.53
C GLY A 18 -4.33 -4.84 -11.10
N ASP A 19 -4.12 -6.08 -11.51
CA ASP A 19 -4.99 -7.25 -11.31
C ASP A 19 -4.63 -8.07 -10.05
N GLY A 20 -3.94 -7.43 -9.09
CA GLY A 20 -3.64 -8.04 -7.79
C GLY A 20 -4.86 -8.16 -6.87
N GLY A 21 -4.67 -8.70 -5.65
CA GLY A 21 -5.76 -8.89 -4.69
C GLY A 21 -6.47 -7.59 -4.32
N MET A 22 -5.73 -6.48 -4.12
CA MET A 22 -6.32 -5.18 -3.80
C MET A 22 -7.11 -4.62 -5.00
N GLY A 23 -6.56 -4.70 -6.23
CA GLY A 23 -7.29 -4.30 -7.43
C GLY A 23 -8.59 -5.08 -7.61
N SER A 24 -8.55 -6.39 -7.41
CA SER A 24 -9.73 -7.26 -7.50
C SER A 24 -10.80 -6.89 -6.49
N VAL A 25 -10.45 -6.71 -5.21
CA VAL A 25 -11.43 -6.39 -4.17
C VAL A 25 -12.02 -4.99 -4.31
N LEU A 26 -11.24 -4.01 -4.74
CA LEU A 26 -11.77 -2.66 -5.04
C LEU A 26 -12.71 -2.70 -6.24
N GLY A 27 -12.41 -3.51 -7.27
CA GLY A 27 -13.32 -3.75 -8.39
C GLY A 27 -14.64 -4.36 -7.94
N MET A 28 -14.60 -5.38 -7.06
CA MET A 28 -15.83 -5.97 -6.48
C MET A 28 -16.66 -4.92 -5.72
N LEU A 29 -16.00 -4.06 -4.94
CA LEU A 29 -16.65 -3.02 -4.15
C LEU A 29 -17.32 -1.98 -5.06
N LEU A 30 -16.64 -1.51 -6.08
CA LEU A 30 -17.16 -0.50 -7.01
C LEU A 30 -18.33 -1.04 -7.86
N CYS A 31 -18.22 -2.25 -8.42
CA CYS A 31 -19.30 -2.90 -9.14
C CYS A 31 -20.56 -3.05 -8.27
N ARG A 32 -20.43 -3.41 -6.99
CA ARG A 32 -21.56 -3.48 -6.06
C ARG A 32 -22.27 -2.15 -5.89
N LYS A 33 -21.58 -1.03 -6.05
CA LYS A 33 -22.15 0.32 -6.03
C LYS A 33 -22.79 0.71 -7.37
N GLY A 34 -22.73 -0.15 -8.38
CA GLY A 34 -23.21 0.14 -9.74
C GLY A 34 -22.28 1.07 -10.53
N VAL A 35 -21.00 1.17 -10.13
CA VAL A 35 -19.99 1.94 -10.86
C VAL A 35 -19.41 1.06 -11.96
N ALA A 36 -19.42 1.56 -13.21
CA ALA A 36 -18.75 0.85 -14.31
C ALA A 36 -17.25 0.76 -14.02
N THR A 37 -16.78 -0.46 -13.86
CA THR A 37 -15.42 -0.70 -13.37
C THR A 37 -14.69 -1.70 -14.25
N ARG A 38 -13.45 -1.37 -14.57
CA ARG A 38 -12.57 -2.17 -15.40
C ARG A 38 -11.25 -2.39 -14.69
N ILE A 39 -10.68 -3.60 -14.80
CA ILE A 39 -9.32 -3.92 -14.35
C ILE A 39 -8.43 -4.08 -15.57
N TRP A 40 -7.32 -3.34 -15.59
CA TRP A 40 -6.21 -3.56 -16.51
C TRP A 40 -5.14 -4.39 -15.82
N GLY A 41 -4.68 -5.45 -16.48
CA GLY A 41 -3.60 -6.32 -16.03
C GLY A 41 -2.42 -6.32 -16.99
N TYR A 42 -1.21 -6.40 -16.43
CA TYR A 42 0.03 -6.43 -17.23
C TYR A 42 0.19 -7.74 -18.00
N ASP A 43 -0.11 -8.87 -17.36
CA ASP A 43 -0.08 -10.20 -17.94
C ASP A 43 -1.44 -10.55 -18.55
N ARG A 44 -1.48 -10.58 -19.89
CA ARG A 44 -2.69 -10.89 -20.63
C ARG A 44 -3.27 -12.27 -20.29
N ARG A 45 -2.42 -13.29 -20.14
CA ARG A 45 -2.88 -14.66 -19.88
C ARG A 45 -3.55 -14.77 -18.51
N GLN A 46 -2.91 -14.19 -17.51
CA GLN A 46 -3.47 -14.11 -16.14
C GLN A 46 -4.82 -13.37 -16.16
N LEU A 47 -4.90 -12.24 -16.85
CA LEU A 47 -6.11 -11.44 -16.92
C LEU A 47 -7.26 -12.19 -17.60
N GLU A 48 -6.97 -12.89 -18.71
CA GLU A 48 -7.95 -13.73 -19.43
C GLU A 48 -8.40 -14.92 -18.56
N GLU A 49 -7.52 -15.52 -17.77
CA GLU A 49 -7.86 -16.57 -16.83
C GLU A 49 -8.81 -16.06 -15.72
N ILE A 50 -8.49 -14.90 -15.13
CA ILE A 50 -9.35 -14.24 -14.14
C ILE A 50 -10.74 -13.93 -14.73
N ALA A 51 -10.78 -13.38 -15.93
CA ALA A 51 -12.01 -13.05 -16.63
C ALA A 51 -12.88 -14.28 -16.91
N LYS A 52 -12.27 -15.37 -17.39
CA LYS A 52 -12.94 -16.66 -17.68
C LYS A 52 -13.47 -17.33 -16.43
N ASN A 53 -12.66 -17.43 -15.38
CA ASN A 53 -13.03 -18.11 -14.14
C ASN A 53 -13.88 -17.25 -13.20
N ARG A 54 -13.93 -15.95 -13.43
CA ARG A 54 -14.53 -14.95 -12.52
C ARG A 54 -14.00 -15.11 -11.09
N GLU A 55 -12.68 -15.35 -10.98
CA GLU A 55 -11.97 -15.54 -9.73
C GLU A 55 -10.48 -15.26 -9.91
N ASN A 56 -9.90 -14.48 -9.02
CA ASN A 56 -8.45 -14.25 -8.97
C ASN A 56 -7.80 -15.30 -8.04
N ARG A 57 -7.60 -16.51 -8.54
CA ARG A 57 -7.10 -17.63 -7.73
C ARG A 57 -5.73 -17.40 -7.12
N LYS A 58 -4.88 -16.61 -7.79
CA LYS A 58 -3.51 -16.34 -7.35
C LYS A 58 -3.46 -15.32 -6.21
N PHE A 59 -4.26 -14.25 -6.28
CA PHE A 59 -4.12 -13.11 -5.37
C PHE A 59 -5.33 -12.85 -4.47
N LEU A 60 -6.48 -13.49 -4.77
CA LEU A 60 -7.72 -13.38 -3.99
C LEU A 60 -8.55 -14.68 -4.14
N PRO A 61 -7.98 -15.84 -3.74
CA PRO A 61 -8.65 -17.14 -3.91
C PRO A 61 -9.95 -17.22 -3.12
N GLY A 62 -10.91 -18.01 -3.63
CA GLY A 62 -12.19 -18.28 -2.96
C GLY A 62 -13.24 -17.17 -3.12
N HIS A 63 -12.94 -16.09 -3.84
CA HIS A 63 -13.89 -14.99 -4.03
C HIS A 63 -14.34 -14.86 -5.49
N LYS A 64 -15.64 -14.99 -5.74
CA LYS A 64 -16.22 -14.76 -7.07
C LYS A 64 -16.28 -13.27 -7.41
N LEU A 65 -15.78 -12.93 -8.59
CA LEU A 65 -15.81 -11.58 -9.11
C LEU A 65 -17.14 -11.27 -9.79
N PRO A 66 -17.71 -10.07 -9.61
CA PRO A 66 -18.97 -9.65 -10.25
C PRO A 66 -18.93 -9.80 -11.77
N LYS A 67 -20.08 -10.13 -12.38
CA LYS A 67 -20.19 -10.27 -13.84
C LYS A 67 -19.97 -8.94 -14.54
N GLU A 68 -20.33 -7.84 -13.88
CA GLU A 68 -20.22 -6.47 -14.35
C GLU A 68 -18.77 -5.95 -14.33
N LEU A 69 -17.86 -6.63 -13.63
CA LEU A 69 -16.45 -6.26 -13.60
C LEU A 69 -15.78 -6.61 -14.94
N GLU A 70 -15.32 -5.60 -15.64
CA GLU A 70 -14.64 -5.77 -16.92
C GLU A 70 -13.14 -6.02 -16.74
N PHE A 71 -12.53 -6.72 -17.70
CA PHE A 71 -11.09 -6.97 -17.76
C PHE A 71 -10.57 -6.55 -19.13
N GLU A 72 -9.54 -5.70 -19.18
CA GLU A 72 -9.00 -5.14 -20.40
C GLU A 72 -7.48 -5.10 -20.36
N HIS A 73 -6.82 -5.66 -21.37
CA HIS A 73 -5.37 -5.67 -21.49
C HIS A 73 -4.81 -4.64 -22.49
N ASP A 74 -5.68 -4.07 -23.34
CA ASP A 74 -5.32 -3.00 -24.24
C ASP A 74 -5.20 -1.67 -23.49
N ASP A 75 -4.06 -1.04 -23.59
CA ASP A 75 -3.71 0.17 -22.83
C ASP A 75 -4.65 1.34 -23.13
N LYS A 76 -4.99 1.52 -24.41
CA LYS A 76 -5.85 2.62 -24.86
C LYS A 76 -7.30 2.39 -24.43
N ARG A 77 -7.82 1.17 -24.67
CA ARG A 77 -9.21 0.84 -24.30
C ARG A 77 -9.41 0.89 -22.82
N ALA A 78 -8.42 0.44 -22.03
CA ALA A 78 -8.49 0.49 -20.58
C ALA A 78 -8.65 1.92 -20.04
N LEU A 79 -8.06 2.92 -20.71
CA LEU A 79 -8.03 4.31 -20.23
C LEU A 79 -8.98 5.26 -21.00
N THR A 80 -9.73 4.72 -21.99
CA THR A 80 -10.71 5.54 -22.74
C THR A 80 -11.99 5.75 -21.93
N GLY A 81 -12.41 7.01 -21.78
CA GLY A 81 -13.70 7.41 -21.17
C GLY A 81 -13.77 7.18 -19.65
N VAL A 82 -12.62 7.09 -18.99
CA VAL A 82 -12.54 6.96 -17.52
C VAL A 82 -12.55 8.33 -16.84
N ASP A 83 -13.13 8.41 -15.67
CA ASP A 83 -13.20 9.62 -14.84
C ASP A 83 -12.46 9.49 -13.52
N LEU A 84 -11.96 8.28 -13.20
CA LEU A 84 -11.01 8.01 -12.12
C LEU A 84 -10.12 6.81 -12.46
N ILE A 85 -8.84 6.90 -12.16
CA ILE A 85 -7.91 5.76 -12.25
C ILE A 85 -7.45 5.36 -10.84
N VAL A 86 -7.51 4.06 -10.54
CA VAL A 86 -6.95 3.47 -9.32
C VAL A 86 -5.64 2.79 -9.67
N SER A 87 -4.52 3.24 -9.09
CA SER A 87 -3.21 2.60 -9.24
C SER A 87 -3.02 1.55 -8.15
N ALA A 88 -3.04 0.27 -8.53
CA ALA A 88 -2.87 -0.88 -7.65
C ALA A 88 -1.66 -1.76 -8.07
N VAL A 89 -0.67 -1.13 -8.69
CA VAL A 89 0.57 -1.76 -9.16
C VAL A 89 1.56 -1.82 -7.99
N PRO A 90 2.30 -2.93 -7.77
CA PRO A 90 3.36 -2.97 -6.78
C PRO A 90 4.43 -1.90 -7.05
N CYS A 91 4.96 -1.29 -5.98
CA CYS A 91 5.77 -0.07 -6.05
C CYS A 91 6.94 -0.15 -7.03
N GLN A 92 7.70 -1.24 -7.01
CA GLN A 92 8.88 -1.42 -7.85
C GLN A 92 8.57 -1.55 -9.35
N TYR A 93 7.32 -1.83 -9.72
CA TYR A 93 6.86 -1.96 -11.11
C TYR A 93 6.11 -0.71 -11.60
N MET A 94 5.79 0.24 -10.71
CA MET A 94 4.97 1.40 -11.06
C MET A 94 5.56 2.21 -12.20
N ARG A 95 6.83 2.55 -12.12
CA ARG A 95 7.51 3.37 -13.15
C ARG A 95 7.40 2.76 -14.53
N GLN A 96 7.67 1.46 -14.66
CA GLN A 96 7.59 0.77 -15.94
C GLN A 96 6.17 0.75 -16.50
N VAL A 97 5.20 0.39 -15.66
CA VAL A 97 3.77 0.34 -16.05
C VAL A 97 3.27 1.72 -16.47
N TRP A 98 3.54 2.75 -15.66
CA TRP A 98 3.04 4.08 -15.94
C TRP A 98 3.75 4.76 -17.13
N LYS A 99 5.04 4.48 -17.39
CA LYS A 99 5.72 4.87 -18.65
C LYS A 99 5.03 4.30 -19.89
N ARG A 100 4.55 3.06 -19.80
CA ARG A 100 3.79 2.41 -20.89
C ARG A 100 2.43 3.09 -21.10
N LEU A 101 1.71 3.37 -20.01
CA LEU A 101 0.33 3.87 -20.05
C LEU A 101 0.21 5.38 -20.29
N ARG A 102 1.23 6.18 -19.97
CA ARG A 102 1.17 7.66 -19.89
C ARG A 102 0.54 8.34 -21.10
N LYS A 103 0.79 7.83 -22.30
CA LYS A 103 0.27 8.42 -23.56
C LYS A 103 -1.24 8.29 -23.74
N HIS A 104 -1.89 7.48 -22.89
CA HIS A 104 -3.33 7.24 -22.93
C HIS A 104 -4.06 7.84 -21.73
N VAL A 105 -3.33 8.38 -20.76
CA VAL A 105 -3.89 9.04 -19.58
C VAL A 105 -4.34 10.46 -19.97
N SER A 106 -5.62 10.76 -19.81
CA SER A 106 -6.13 12.12 -20.02
C SER A 106 -5.61 13.07 -18.93
N GLU A 107 -5.31 14.32 -19.33
CA GLU A 107 -4.78 15.33 -18.41
C GLU A 107 -5.74 15.72 -17.28
N ASP A 108 -7.02 15.48 -17.40
CA ASP A 108 -8.03 15.88 -16.41
C ASP A 108 -8.45 14.74 -15.45
N VAL A 109 -8.04 13.49 -15.74
CA VAL A 109 -8.47 12.34 -14.95
C VAL A 109 -7.63 12.23 -13.67
N PRO A 110 -8.25 12.25 -12.47
CA PRO A 110 -7.54 12.04 -11.21
C PRO A 110 -7.09 10.58 -11.06
N ILE A 111 -6.02 10.41 -10.28
CA ILE A 111 -5.44 9.09 -9.99
C ILE A 111 -5.36 8.91 -8.47
N VAL A 112 -5.91 7.80 -7.97
CA VAL A 112 -5.74 7.39 -6.57
C VAL A 112 -4.80 6.19 -6.50
N SER A 113 -3.70 6.32 -5.77
CA SER A 113 -2.77 5.22 -5.52
C SER A 113 -3.18 4.44 -4.27
N VAL A 114 -3.23 3.11 -4.37
CA VAL A 114 -3.37 2.19 -3.24
C VAL A 114 -2.07 1.41 -2.96
N THR A 115 -1.01 1.79 -3.64
CA THR A 115 0.32 1.17 -3.56
C THR A 115 1.01 1.55 -2.26
N LYS A 116 1.67 0.59 -1.64
CA LYS A 116 2.43 0.77 -0.40
C LYS A 116 3.88 0.35 -0.63
N GLY A 117 4.79 1.31 -0.64
CA GLY A 117 6.21 1.06 -0.88
C GLY A 117 6.97 2.33 -1.24
N ILE A 118 8.27 2.19 -1.44
CA ILE A 118 9.18 3.24 -1.89
C ILE A 118 10.08 2.62 -2.97
N GLU A 119 10.21 3.28 -4.11
CA GLU A 119 11.04 2.80 -5.23
C GLU A 119 12.52 2.77 -4.83
N ASN A 120 13.22 1.69 -5.13
CA ASN A 120 14.59 1.50 -4.64
C ASN A 120 15.58 2.52 -5.20
N ASP A 121 15.66 2.68 -6.52
CA ASP A 121 16.73 3.48 -7.14
C ASP A 121 16.55 4.98 -6.93
N THR A 122 15.33 5.46 -7.02
CA THR A 122 15.00 6.89 -6.93
C THR A 122 14.62 7.33 -5.53
N LEU A 123 14.22 6.40 -4.66
CA LEU A 123 13.65 6.61 -3.34
C LEU A 123 12.33 7.41 -3.36
N LEU A 124 11.63 7.38 -4.48
CA LEU A 124 10.37 8.09 -4.66
C LEU A 124 9.19 7.29 -4.09
N ARG A 125 8.23 8.02 -3.52
CA ARG A 125 6.93 7.50 -3.11
C ARG A 125 6.02 7.29 -4.33
N PRO A 126 4.98 6.44 -4.25
CA PRO A 126 4.05 6.20 -5.36
C PRO A 126 3.49 7.45 -6.03
N SER A 127 3.10 8.46 -5.25
CA SER A 127 2.59 9.72 -5.80
C SER A 127 3.67 10.51 -6.55
N GLU A 128 4.91 10.47 -6.10
CA GLU A 128 6.04 11.13 -6.78
C GLU A 128 6.43 10.41 -8.07
N ILE A 129 6.39 9.07 -8.08
CA ILE A 129 6.58 8.28 -9.33
C ILE A 129 5.53 8.65 -10.36
N LEU A 130 4.26 8.73 -9.95
CA LEU A 130 3.16 9.15 -10.83
C LEU A 130 3.38 10.57 -11.35
N ALA A 131 3.72 11.51 -10.47
CA ALA A 131 3.94 12.91 -10.83
C ALA A 131 5.09 13.05 -11.84
N GLU A 132 6.19 12.35 -11.61
CA GLU A 132 7.35 12.38 -12.51
C GLU A 132 7.03 11.76 -13.88
N VAL A 133 6.49 10.54 -13.89
CA VAL A 133 6.22 9.80 -15.14
C VAL A 133 5.17 10.47 -16.00
N LEU A 134 4.16 11.08 -15.39
CA LEU A 134 3.07 11.76 -16.09
C LEU A 134 3.38 13.26 -16.38
N GLY A 135 4.58 13.72 -15.99
CA GLY A 135 5.02 15.09 -16.27
C GLY A 135 4.35 16.16 -15.40
N PHE A 136 3.83 15.79 -14.23
CA PHE A 136 3.20 16.74 -13.32
C PHE A 136 4.21 17.62 -12.60
N ALA A 137 5.46 17.17 -12.48
CA ALA A 137 6.53 17.84 -11.73
C ALA A 137 7.26 18.96 -12.52
N GLN A 138 7.09 19.08 -13.85
CA GLN A 138 7.92 19.92 -14.72
C GLN A 138 7.38 21.33 -15.00
N ASN A 139 6.23 21.70 -14.47
CA ASN A 139 5.64 23.02 -14.73
C ASN A 139 5.42 23.78 -13.42
N GLU A 140 6.33 24.72 -13.08
CA GLU A 140 6.20 25.62 -11.94
C GLU A 140 4.91 26.47 -11.94
N LYS A 141 4.23 26.57 -13.08
CA LYS A 141 2.92 27.27 -13.20
C LYS A 141 1.74 26.42 -12.79
N VAL A 142 1.92 25.14 -12.38
CA VAL A 142 0.80 24.21 -12.17
C VAL A 142 0.90 23.56 -10.79
N GLN A 143 0.69 24.36 -9.75
CA GLN A 143 0.26 23.87 -8.43
C GLN A 143 -0.95 22.90 -8.55
N THR A 144 -1.78 23.09 -9.58
CA THR A 144 -2.99 22.30 -9.88
C THR A 144 -2.77 20.85 -10.30
N LYS A 145 -1.56 20.43 -10.75
CA LYS A 145 -1.36 19.04 -11.23
C LYS A 145 -1.11 18.04 -10.09
N HIS A 146 -0.56 18.46 -8.96
CA HIS A 146 -0.50 17.64 -7.74
C HIS A 146 -1.90 17.42 -7.12
N GLU A 147 -2.84 18.32 -7.39
CA GLU A 147 -4.23 18.24 -6.95
C GLU A 147 -5.01 17.07 -7.54
N ARG A 148 -4.50 16.45 -8.64
CA ARG A 148 -5.09 15.26 -9.27
C ARG A 148 -4.65 13.93 -8.66
N LEU A 149 -3.71 13.95 -7.73
CA LEU A 149 -3.22 12.75 -7.07
C LEU A 149 -3.84 12.59 -5.70
N ALA A 150 -4.29 11.38 -5.44
CA ALA A 150 -4.74 10.95 -4.12
C ALA A 150 -4.09 9.62 -3.76
N VAL A 151 -4.11 9.31 -2.48
CA VAL A 151 -3.67 8.03 -1.93
C VAL A 151 -4.79 7.46 -1.07
N LEU A 152 -5.06 6.17 -1.19
CA LEU A 152 -5.97 5.44 -0.31
C LEU A 152 -5.18 4.35 0.43
N SER A 153 -5.05 4.50 1.74
CA SER A 153 -4.26 3.59 2.58
C SER A 153 -4.93 3.39 3.94
N GLY A 154 -4.51 2.36 4.69
CA GLY A 154 -5.07 2.00 5.99
C GLY A 154 -5.13 0.50 6.21
N PRO A 155 -5.69 0.02 7.33
CA PRO A 155 -5.86 -1.40 7.62
C PRO A 155 -6.90 -2.03 6.68
N THR A 156 -6.42 -2.55 5.54
CA THR A 156 -7.25 -3.06 4.45
C THR A 156 -6.69 -4.39 3.92
N ILE A 157 -6.97 -5.47 4.62
CA ILE A 157 -6.64 -6.82 4.14
C ILE A 157 -7.64 -7.20 3.04
N ALA A 158 -7.14 -7.51 1.84
CA ALA A 158 -7.99 -7.75 0.67
C ALA A 158 -9.02 -8.87 0.88
N ASP A 159 -8.62 -9.99 1.50
CA ASP A 159 -9.51 -11.09 1.83
C ASP A 159 -10.64 -10.68 2.78
N GLU A 160 -10.33 -9.91 3.82
CA GLU A 160 -11.33 -9.42 4.78
C GLU A 160 -12.32 -8.47 4.11
N LEU A 161 -11.84 -7.56 3.26
CA LEU A 161 -12.70 -6.68 2.46
C LEU A 161 -13.61 -7.48 1.52
N ALA A 162 -13.10 -8.53 0.88
CA ALA A 162 -13.87 -9.41 0.00
C ALA A 162 -14.97 -10.15 0.77
N ARG A 163 -14.69 -10.56 2.01
CA ARG A 163 -15.66 -11.14 2.96
C ARG A 163 -16.61 -10.12 3.58
N LYS A 164 -16.44 -8.82 3.26
CA LYS A 164 -17.25 -7.72 3.81
C LYS A 164 -17.09 -7.53 5.32
N LEU A 165 -15.93 -7.87 5.86
CA LEU A 165 -15.60 -7.57 7.25
C LEU A 165 -15.34 -6.06 7.42
N PRO A 166 -15.63 -5.49 8.58
CA PRO A 166 -15.40 -4.07 8.83
C PRO A 166 -13.95 -3.67 8.62
N ALA A 167 -13.72 -2.67 7.78
CA ALA A 167 -12.41 -2.11 7.50
C ALA A 167 -12.48 -0.59 7.38
N THR A 168 -11.35 0.06 7.63
CA THR A 168 -11.22 1.50 7.53
C THR A 168 -10.01 1.87 6.70
N ALA A 169 -10.11 2.99 5.99
CA ALA A 169 -9.01 3.57 5.22
C ALA A 169 -8.97 5.09 5.38
N CYS A 170 -7.93 5.69 4.86
CA CYS A 170 -7.75 7.12 4.75
C CYS A 170 -7.48 7.49 3.29
N SER A 171 -8.26 8.42 2.75
CA SER A 171 -8.01 9.08 1.47
C SER A 171 -7.24 10.36 1.72
N ALA A 172 -6.04 10.49 1.15
CA ALA A 172 -5.21 11.68 1.28
C ALA A 172 -4.97 12.33 -0.08
N SER A 173 -5.15 13.65 -0.15
CA SER A 173 -4.85 14.47 -1.32
C SER A 173 -4.49 15.88 -0.89
N HIS A 174 -3.69 16.59 -1.68
CA HIS A 174 -3.50 18.04 -1.52
C HIS A 174 -4.80 18.81 -1.85
N ASP A 175 -5.64 18.28 -2.74
CA ASP A 175 -7.00 18.74 -2.96
C ASP A 175 -7.98 18.00 -2.03
N GLU A 176 -8.46 18.72 -1.01
CA GLU A 176 -9.47 18.19 -0.09
C GLU A 176 -10.77 17.74 -0.79
N SER A 177 -11.12 18.40 -1.91
CA SER A 177 -12.29 18.03 -2.69
C SER A 177 -12.11 16.65 -3.32
N LEU A 178 -10.92 16.37 -3.89
CA LEU A 178 -10.59 15.05 -4.40
C LEU A 178 -10.57 14.01 -3.29
N ALA A 179 -9.94 14.30 -2.14
CA ALA A 179 -9.95 13.38 -1.00
C ALA A 179 -11.37 12.99 -0.56
N LYS A 180 -12.30 13.97 -0.52
CA LYS A 180 -13.73 13.75 -0.22
C LYS A 180 -14.43 12.96 -1.32
N LYS A 181 -14.16 13.25 -2.59
CA LYS A 181 -14.71 12.48 -3.72
C LYS A 181 -14.32 11.01 -3.64
N ILE A 182 -13.05 10.72 -3.36
CA ILE A 182 -12.54 9.35 -3.14
C ILE A 182 -13.22 8.70 -1.93
N GLN A 183 -13.33 9.42 -0.80
CA GLN A 183 -14.05 8.96 0.38
C GLN A 183 -15.47 8.49 0.03
N HIS A 184 -16.27 9.33 -0.63
CA HIS A 184 -17.63 9.00 -1.04
C HIS A 184 -17.68 7.85 -2.05
N THR A 185 -16.71 7.82 -2.99
CA THR A 185 -16.63 6.76 -4.00
C THR A 185 -16.48 5.39 -3.37
N PHE A 186 -15.69 5.25 -2.30
CA PHE A 186 -15.43 3.95 -1.69
C PHE A 186 -16.30 3.64 -0.46
N SER A 187 -16.81 4.66 0.26
CA SER A 187 -17.59 4.44 1.49
C SER A 187 -19.10 4.45 1.33
N ASP A 188 -19.65 5.29 0.44
CA ASP A 188 -21.10 5.45 0.38
C ASP A 188 -21.79 4.14 0.01
N ASN A 189 -22.81 3.77 0.79
CA ASN A 189 -23.55 2.51 0.63
C ASN A 189 -22.69 1.23 0.79
N VAL A 190 -21.52 1.35 1.44
CA VAL A 190 -20.64 0.22 1.78
C VAL A 190 -20.46 0.21 3.32
N PRO A 191 -21.40 -0.37 4.08
CA PRO A 191 -21.42 -0.25 5.54
C PRO A 191 -20.24 -0.90 6.26
N TRP A 192 -19.48 -1.76 5.59
CA TRP A 192 -18.29 -2.42 6.13
C TRP A 192 -16.98 -1.74 5.73
N PHE A 193 -16.98 -0.71 4.87
CA PHE A 193 -15.77 0.02 4.49
C PHE A 193 -15.92 1.51 4.69
N ARG A 194 -15.25 2.03 5.70
CA ARG A 194 -15.29 3.45 6.05
C ARG A 194 -14.00 4.15 5.68
N VAL A 195 -14.07 5.20 4.88
CA VAL A 195 -12.92 6.01 4.47
C VAL A 195 -12.96 7.36 5.17
N TYR A 196 -11.83 7.77 5.74
CA TYR A 196 -11.60 9.10 6.32
C TYR A 196 -10.76 9.94 5.35
N THR A 197 -10.74 11.26 5.51
CA THR A 197 -9.91 12.15 4.68
C THR A 197 -8.69 12.65 5.42
N ASN A 198 -7.62 12.98 4.68
CA ASN A 198 -6.40 13.60 5.17
C ASN A 198 -5.81 14.50 4.08
N THR A 199 -4.97 15.47 4.45
CA THR A 199 -4.22 16.32 3.52
C THR A 199 -2.72 16.02 3.51
N ASP A 200 -2.26 15.07 4.33
CA ASP A 200 -0.85 14.67 4.45
C ASP A 200 -0.56 13.41 3.61
N ILE A 201 -0.42 13.58 2.30
CA ILE A 201 -0.05 12.48 1.38
C ILE A 201 1.28 11.85 1.81
N VAL A 202 2.26 12.68 2.18
CA VAL A 202 3.60 12.23 2.57
C VAL A 202 3.53 11.25 3.73
N GLY A 203 2.85 11.64 4.81
CA GLY A 203 2.69 10.79 5.99
C GLY A 203 1.92 9.51 5.72
N VAL A 204 0.84 9.58 4.93
CA VAL A 204 0.02 8.42 4.57
C VAL A 204 0.82 7.39 3.75
N GLU A 205 1.61 7.82 2.77
CA GLU A 205 2.43 6.94 1.95
C GLU A 205 3.60 6.34 2.75
N LEU A 206 4.33 7.17 3.50
CA LEU A 206 5.46 6.71 4.31
C LEU A 206 5.03 5.72 5.39
N ALA A 207 3.93 5.98 6.09
CA ALA A 207 3.37 5.06 7.07
C ALA A 207 3.01 3.72 6.43
N GLY A 208 2.27 3.76 5.31
CA GLY A 208 1.87 2.56 4.56
C GLY A 208 3.04 1.75 4.00
N ALA A 209 4.13 2.40 3.62
CA ALA A 209 5.35 1.74 3.12
C ALA A 209 6.17 1.11 4.24
N MET A 210 6.55 1.91 5.25
CA MET A 210 7.49 1.50 6.28
C MET A 210 6.92 0.46 7.26
N LYS A 211 5.59 0.44 7.50
CA LYS A 211 4.95 -0.60 8.30
C LYS A 211 5.26 -2.02 7.79
N ASN A 212 5.48 -2.20 6.49
CA ASN A 212 5.77 -3.49 5.90
C ASN A 212 7.13 -4.03 6.37
N VAL A 213 8.11 -3.15 6.61
CA VAL A 213 9.41 -3.52 7.18
C VAL A 213 9.25 -3.95 8.64
N ILE A 214 8.47 -3.19 9.42
CA ILE A 214 8.18 -3.56 10.82
C ILE A 214 7.39 -4.87 10.91
N ALA A 215 6.51 -5.14 9.93
CA ALA A 215 5.79 -6.41 9.86
C ALA A 215 6.72 -7.61 9.57
N ILE A 216 7.77 -7.43 8.76
CA ILE A 216 8.83 -8.45 8.62
C ILE A 216 9.51 -8.68 9.98
N ALA A 217 9.89 -7.61 10.68
CA ALA A 217 10.49 -7.71 12.02
C ALA A 217 9.57 -8.43 13.01
N ALA A 218 8.25 -8.14 12.98
CA ALA A 218 7.27 -8.83 13.83
C ALA A 218 7.20 -10.33 13.52
N GLY A 219 7.25 -10.69 12.24
CA GLY A 219 7.35 -12.09 11.82
C GLY A 219 8.64 -12.75 12.28
N ILE A 220 9.79 -12.06 12.19
CA ILE A 220 11.08 -12.56 12.67
C ILE A 220 11.01 -12.86 14.18
N ILE A 221 10.40 -11.99 14.98
CA ILE A 221 10.17 -12.21 16.42
C ILE A 221 9.30 -13.44 16.65
N ASP A 222 8.23 -13.62 15.88
CA ASP A 222 7.36 -14.80 15.98
C ASP A 222 8.10 -16.09 15.65
N GLY A 223 8.82 -16.13 14.53
CA GLY A 223 9.59 -17.29 14.09
C GLY A 223 10.76 -17.65 15.00
N ALA A 224 11.37 -16.66 15.65
CA ALA A 224 12.43 -16.83 16.63
C ALA A 224 11.94 -17.18 18.05
N GLY A 225 10.62 -17.17 18.29
CA GLY A 225 10.03 -17.44 19.61
C GLY A 225 10.37 -16.41 20.69
N ALA A 226 10.60 -15.12 20.30
CA ALA A 226 11.02 -14.08 21.24
C ALA A 226 9.90 -13.53 22.13
N GLY A 227 8.65 -13.88 21.87
CA GLY A 227 7.50 -13.65 22.73
C GLY A 227 6.79 -12.29 22.53
N ASP A 228 5.64 -12.15 23.20
CA ASP A 228 4.70 -11.03 23.00
C ASP A 228 5.25 -9.69 23.53
N ASN A 229 6.04 -9.71 24.61
CA ASN A 229 6.66 -8.48 25.13
C ASN A 229 7.62 -7.86 24.09
N ALA A 230 8.42 -8.70 23.41
CA ALA A 230 9.32 -8.25 22.35
C ALA A 230 8.50 -7.68 21.16
N LYS A 231 7.39 -8.32 20.81
CA LYS A 231 6.50 -7.86 19.75
C LYS A 231 5.83 -6.52 20.08
N ALA A 232 5.34 -6.35 21.31
CA ALA A 232 4.76 -5.09 21.78
C ALA A 232 5.79 -3.95 21.75
N ALA A 233 7.00 -4.20 22.24
CA ALA A 233 8.11 -3.25 22.18
C ALA A 233 8.47 -2.91 20.72
N LEU A 234 8.52 -3.92 19.84
CA LEU A 234 8.78 -3.72 18.40
C LEU A 234 7.76 -2.80 17.75
N LEU A 235 6.45 -3.01 17.98
CA LEU A 235 5.41 -2.17 17.38
C LEU A 235 5.55 -0.71 17.86
N THR A 236 5.73 -0.50 19.14
CA THR A 236 5.88 0.82 19.75
C THR A 236 7.12 1.55 19.21
N ARG A 237 8.26 0.87 19.23
CA ARG A 237 9.53 1.46 18.76
C ARG A 237 9.59 1.59 17.24
N GLY A 238 9.01 0.63 16.51
CA GLY A 238 8.87 0.70 15.06
C GLY A 238 8.03 1.88 14.60
N LEU A 239 6.90 2.15 15.28
CA LEU A 239 6.10 3.35 15.02
C LEU A 239 6.90 4.64 15.28
N ALA A 240 7.72 4.66 16.33
CA ALA A 240 8.58 5.81 16.64
C ALA A 240 9.65 6.03 15.55
N GLU A 241 10.22 4.96 14.97
CA GLU A 241 11.14 5.07 13.82
C GLU A 241 10.42 5.63 12.59
N ILE A 242 9.28 5.06 12.22
CA ILE A 242 8.45 5.51 11.10
C ILE A 242 8.11 7.00 11.24
N LYS A 243 7.65 7.41 12.42
CA LYS A 243 7.30 8.80 12.73
C LYS A 243 8.51 9.72 12.60
N ARG A 244 9.68 9.30 13.08
CA ARG A 244 10.91 10.12 13.08
C ARG A 244 11.35 10.41 11.65
N LEU A 245 11.46 9.40 10.80
CA LEU A 245 11.81 9.59 9.39
C LEU A 245 10.73 10.38 8.65
N GLY A 246 9.46 10.04 8.87
CA GLY A 246 8.36 10.73 8.20
C GLY A 246 8.32 12.22 8.50
N ILE A 247 8.54 12.64 9.75
CA ILE A 247 8.62 14.08 10.13
C ILE A 247 9.79 14.76 9.41
N LYS A 248 10.95 14.10 9.32
CA LYS A 248 12.11 14.64 8.58
C LYS A 248 11.84 14.81 7.08
N MET A 249 10.95 13.99 6.53
CA MET A 249 10.49 14.06 5.14
C MET A 249 9.28 15.00 4.95
N GLY A 250 8.86 15.75 5.97
CA GLY A 250 7.77 16.74 5.88
C GLY A 250 6.38 16.23 6.22
N ALA A 251 6.23 14.99 6.72
CA ALA A 251 4.95 14.46 7.17
C ALA A 251 4.50 15.07 8.50
N ARG A 252 3.18 15.08 8.73
CA ARG A 252 2.59 15.55 9.98
C ARG A 252 2.64 14.46 11.05
N PRO A 253 3.10 14.76 12.28
CA PRO A 253 3.22 13.77 13.36
C PRO A 253 1.93 13.01 13.68
N GLN A 254 0.77 13.67 13.56
CA GLN A 254 -0.54 13.13 13.86
C GLN A 254 -0.95 11.99 12.92
N THR A 255 -0.49 12.03 11.66
CA THR A 255 -0.80 10.99 10.66
C THR A 255 -0.34 9.61 11.12
N PHE A 256 0.79 9.53 11.82
CA PHE A 256 1.35 8.25 12.30
C PHE A 256 0.57 7.63 13.47
N SER A 257 -0.19 8.42 14.21
CA SER A 257 -1.09 7.92 15.26
C SER A 257 -2.48 7.52 14.75
N GLY A 258 -2.75 7.75 13.46
CA GLY A 258 -4.01 7.46 12.80
C GLY A 258 -4.09 6.07 12.17
N LEU A 259 -5.10 5.92 11.29
CA LEU A 259 -5.40 4.64 10.61
C LEU A 259 -4.25 4.13 9.73
N THR A 260 -3.58 5.02 9.00
CA THR A 260 -2.50 4.67 8.09
C THR A 260 -1.17 4.41 8.80
N GLY A 261 -0.98 4.98 10.00
CA GLY A 261 0.16 4.73 10.87
C GLY A 261 -0.09 3.56 11.80
N LEU A 262 -0.50 3.86 13.03
CA LEU A 262 -0.73 2.85 14.08
C LEU A 262 -1.72 1.76 13.64
N GLY A 263 -2.86 2.14 13.04
CA GLY A 263 -3.89 1.18 12.67
C GLY A 263 -3.40 0.13 11.68
N ASP A 264 -2.77 0.55 10.58
CA ASP A 264 -2.28 -0.36 9.54
C ASP A 264 -1.01 -1.12 10.00
N LEU A 265 -0.18 -0.51 10.84
CA LEU A 265 0.96 -1.17 11.47
C LEU A 265 0.52 -2.35 12.34
N VAL A 266 -0.42 -2.12 13.26
CA VAL A 266 -0.94 -3.16 14.17
C VAL A 266 -1.56 -4.29 13.36
N THR A 267 -2.46 -3.97 12.42
CA THR A 267 -3.11 -4.97 11.57
C THR A 267 -2.09 -5.83 10.82
N THR A 268 -1.06 -5.20 10.21
CA THR A 268 -0.07 -5.93 9.41
C THR A 268 0.87 -6.78 10.24
N CYS A 269 1.21 -6.36 11.46
CA CYS A 269 2.10 -7.10 12.36
C CYS A 269 1.41 -8.25 13.09
N ILE A 270 0.07 -8.18 13.28
CA ILE A 270 -0.68 -9.20 14.02
C ILE A 270 -1.31 -10.22 13.08
N SER A 271 -1.76 -9.82 11.89
CA SER A 271 -2.49 -10.72 10.99
C SER A 271 -1.68 -11.96 10.62
N PRO A 272 -2.20 -13.18 10.89
CA PRO A 272 -1.50 -14.41 10.53
C PRO A 272 -1.39 -14.62 9.02
N THR A 273 -2.26 -13.98 8.24
CA THR A 273 -2.27 -14.05 6.77
C THR A 273 -1.47 -12.92 6.13
N GLY A 274 -0.84 -12.04 6.93
CA GLY A 274 -0.05 -10.92 6.46
C GLY A 274 1.23 -11.36 5.75
N ARG A 275 1.38 -11.10 4.44
CA ARG A 275 2.53 -11.53 3.62
C ARG A 275 3.88 -11.16 4.20
N ASN A 276 4.06 -9.92 4.64
CA ASN A 276 5.31 -9.45 5.23
C ASN A 276 5.61 -10.15 6.57
N ARG A 277 4.58 -10.31 7.42
CA ARG A 277 4.72 -11.03 8.69
C ARG A 277 5.05 -12.50 8.47
N SER A 278 4.30 -13.22 7.61
CA SER A 278 4.56 -14.63 7.33
C SER A 278 5.93 -14.86 6.67
N PHE A 279 6.38 -13.92 5.83
CA PHE A 279 7.75 -13.94 5.30
C PHE A 279 8.78 -13.80 6.42
N GLY A 280 8.61 -12.82 7.33
CA GLY A 280 9.48 -12.63 8.49
C GLY A 280 9.51 -13.84 9.42
N GLU A 281 8.37 -14.51 9.62
CA GLU A 281 8.27 -15.73 10.44
C GLU A 281 9.13 -16.88 9.89
N ARG A 282 9.20 -17.03 8.58
CA ARG A 282 10.10 -18.00 7.93
C ARG A 282 11.57 -17.64 8.15
N ILE A 283 11.93 -16.36 8.01
CA ILE A 283 13.30 -15.88 8.31
C ILE A 283 13.65 -16.11 9.78
N GLY A 284 12.74 -15.79 10.71
CA GLY A 284 12.92 -16.04 12.15
C GLY A 284 13.05 -17.54 12.49
N GLY A 285 12.39 -18.40 11.72
CA GLY A 285 12.51 -19.86 11.78
C GLY A 285 13.76 -20.44 11.11
N GLY A 286 14.68 -19.59 10.62
CA GLY A 286 15.99 -20.00 10.09
C GLY A 286 16.07 -20.16 8.56
N GLN A 287 15.03 -19.79 7.80
CA GLN A 287 15.15 -19.74 6.34
C GLN A 287 15.98 -18.53 5.90
N ILE A 288 16.78 -18.69 4.85
CA ILE A 288 17.46 -17.58 4.19
C ILE A 288 16.52 -16.83 3.26
N LEU A 289 16.92 -15.62 2.82
CA LEU A 289 16.12 -14.72 1.99
C LEU A 289 15.54 -15.41 0.76
N GLU A 290 16.37 -16.14 0.00
CA GLU A 290 15.97 -16.80 -1.25
C GLU A 290 14.93 -17.91 -1.01
N GLN A 291 15.07 -18.67 0.06
CA GLN A 291 14.12 -19.72 0.44
C GLN A 291 12.77 -19.14 0.85
N ALA A 292 12.78 -18.10 1.67
CA ALA A 292 11.55 -17.43 2.10
C ALA A 292 10.83 -16.72 0.94
N GLN A 293 11.58 -16.17 -0.03
CA GLN A 293 11.01 -15.55 -1.23
C GLN A 293 10.38 -16.57 -2.17
N SER A 294 11.06 -17.69 -2.47
CA SER A 294 10.57 -18.74 -3.35
C SER A 294 9.31 -19.44 -2.82
N ALA A 295 9.13 -19.45 -1.51
CA ALA A 295 7.93 -19.97 -0.85
C ALA A 295 6.73 -18.99 -0.88
N THR A 296 6.86 -17.82 -1.54
CA THR A 296 5.83 -16.78 -1.56
C THR A 296 5.46 -16.43 -3.00
N GLU A 297 4.23 -16.74 -3.43
CA GLU A 297 3.75 -16.45 -4.80
C GLU A 297 3.54 -14.94 -5.08
N SER A 298 3.41 -14.15 -4.05
CA SER A 298 3.10 -12.71 -4.13
C SER A 298 4.31 -11.86 -3.74
N VAL A 299 4.40 -10.65 -4.30
CA VAL A 299 5.43 -9.68 -3.93
C VAL A 299 5.38 -9.35 -2.44
N VAL A 300 6.51 -9.50 -1.75
CA VAL A 300 6.72 -9.07 -0.36
C VAL A 300 7.30 -7.65 -0.40
N GLU A 301 6.41 -6.66 -0.40
CA GLU A 301 6.76 -5.23 -0.55
C GLU A 301 7.79 -4.75 0.50
N GLY A 302 7.75 -5.32 1.70
CA GLY A 302 8.64 -4.95 2.80
C GLY A 302 10.12 -5.21 2.52
N VAL A 303 10.44 -6.23 1.70
CA VAL A 303 11.84 -6.57 1.36
C VAL A 303 12.48 -5.45 0.53
N ALA A 304 11.82 -5.03 -0.54
CA ALA A 304 12.29 -3.92 -1.36
C ALA A 304 12.26 -2.60 -0.58
N THR A 305 11.18 -2.34 0.15
CA THR A 305 11.01 -1.13 0.96
C THR A 305 12.09 -1.01 2.04
N CYS A 306 12.58 -2.11 2.60
CA CYS A 306 13.65 -2.09 3.61
C CYS A 306 14.91 -1.42 3.06
N LYS A 307 15.33 -1.75 1.83
CA LYS A 307 16.47 -1.11 1.16
C LYS A 307 16.26 0.40 1.00
N SER A 308 15.11 0.80 0.47
CA SER A 308 14.80 2.21 0.26
C SER A 308 14.75 3.00 1.57
N VAL A 309 14.20 2.41 2.65
CA VAL A 309 14.09 3.08 3.94
C VAL A 309 15.47 3.26 4.60
N VAL A 310 16.37 2.29 4.50
CA VAL A 310 17.76 2.44 4.97
C VAL A 310 18.44 3.58 4.23
N SER A 311 18.37 3.63 2.89
CA SER A 311 18.94 4.73 2.10
C SER A 311 18.32 6.09 2.43
N LEU A 312 17.01 6.14 2.69
CA LEU A 312 16.35 7.38 3.14
C LEU A 312 16.80 7.79 4.54
N ALA A 313 16.94 6.84 5.47
CA ALA A 313 17.42 7.10 6.81
C ALA A 313 18.82 7.72 6.79
N GLU A 314 19.73 7.21 5.97
CA GLU A 314 21.05 7.77 5.73
C GLU A 314 20.97 9.18 5.14
N ARG A 315 20.19 9.37 4.06
CA ARG A 315 20.00 10.67 3.39
C ARG A 315 19.49 11.76 4.33
N TYR A 316 18.58 11.43 5.24
CA TYR A 316 17.97 12.37 6.19
C TYR A 316 18.66 12.42 7.55
N GLY A 317 19.71 11.63 7.78
CA GLY A 317 20.44 11.55 9.06
C GLY A 317 19.56 11.07 10.21
N VAL A 318 18.72 10.07 9.98
CA VAL A 318 17.75 9.54 10.96
C VAL A 318 18.15 8.13 11.39
N GLU A 319 18.30 7.92 12.69
CA GLU A 319 18.52 6.57 13.24
C GLU A 319 17.25 5.73 13.15
N MET A 320 17.37 4.55 12.49
CA MET A 320 16.31 3.56 12.36
C MET A 320 16.83 2.16 12.72
N PRO A 321 17.14 1.91 13.98
CA PRO A 321 17.83 0.68 14.40
C PRO A 321 17.04 -0.62 14.13
N ILE A 322 15.71 -0.63 14.21
CA ILE A 322 14.91 -1.80 13.88
C ILE A 322 14.97 -2.07 12.37
N THR A 323 14.76 -1.02 11.57
CA THR A 323 14.85 -1.12 10.10
C THR A 323 16.25 -1.59 9.67
N GLN A 324 17.31 -1.07 10.29
CA GLN A 324 18.69 -1.48 10.05
C GLN A 324 18.92 -2.95 10.43
N ALA A 325 18.41 -3.40 11.56
CA ALA A 325 18.51 -4.79 11.98
C ALA A 325 17.81 -5.76 11.01
N VAL A 326 16.63 -5.36 10.49
CA VAL A 326 15.93 -6.12 9.43
C VAL A 326 16.78 -6.18 8.17
N TYR A 327 17.39 -5.07 7.76
CA TYR A 327 18.26 -5.02 6.58
C TYR A 327 19.46 -5.99 6.74
N GLU A 328 20.16 -5.93 7.88
CA GLU A 328 21.32 -6.78 8.18
C GLU A 328 20.95 -8.28 8.19
N VAL A 329 19.77 -8.62 8.74
CA VAL A 329 19.28 -10.01 8.73
C VAL A 329 18.97 -10.45 7.30
N LEU A 330 18.34 -9.62 6.49
CA LEU A 330 17.90 -10.00 5.15
C LEU A 330 19.04 -10.00 4.12
N PHE A 331 19.98 -9.07 4.21
CA PHE A 331 20.94 -8.82 3.12
C PHE A 331 22.39 -9.05 3.53
N ASP A 332 22.71 -8.96 4.83
CA ASP A 332 24.09 -9.17 5.33
C ASP A 332 24.23 -10.51 6.06
N ASN A 333 23.21 -11.37 6.03
CA ASN A 333 23.16 -12.68 6.69
C ASN A 333 23.43 -12.62 8.21
N LYS A 334 23.09 -11.50 8.87
CA LYS A 334 23.24 -11.37 10.31
C LYS A 334 22.32 -12.35 11.03
N PRO A 335 22.84 -13.19 11.98
CA PRO A 335 21.98 -14.09 12.74
C PRO A 335 20.90 -13.34 13.53
N VAL A 336 19.66 -13.83 13.46
CA VAL A 336 18.48 -13.21 14.09
C VAL A 336 18.70 -12.96 15.59
N GLN A 337 19.26 -13.93 16.31
CA GLN A 337 19.52 -13.80 17.75
C GLN A 337 20.52 -12.69 18.07
N ILE A 338 21.52 -12.49 17.20
CA ILE A 338 22.48 -11.38 17.34
C ILE A 338 21.78 -10.05 17.09
N ALA A 339 20.96 -9.95 16.04
CA ALA A 339 20.23 -8.73 15.74
C ALA A 339 19.28 -8.31 16.89
N ILE A 340 18.57 -9.27 17.50
CA ILE A 340 17.72 -9.01 18.67
C ILE A 340 18.59 -8.57 19.87
N THR A 341 19.71 -9.25 20.13
CA THR A 341 20.61 -8.94 21.25
C THR A 341 21.19 -7.53 21.10
N ASP A 342 21.62 -7.14 19.91
CA ASP A 342 22.18 -5.82 19.63
C ASP A 342 21.16 -4.71 19.86
N LEU A 343 19.90 -4.92 19.46
CA LEU A 343 18.81 -3.98 19.75
C LEU A 343 18.59 -3.81 21.27
N MET A 344 18.65 -4.90 22.04
CA MET A 344 18.47 -4.88 23.50
C MET A 344 19.65 -4.24 24.24
N ARG A 345 20.87 -4.31 23.69
CA ARG A 345 22.09 -3.72 24.28
C ARG A 345 22.30 -2.25 23.94
N ARG A 346 21.42 -1.64 23.16
CA ARG A 346 21.54 -0.21 22.85
C ARG A 346 21.52 0.64 24.12
N ARG A 347 22.26 1.79 24.07
CA ARG A 347 22.34 2.72 25.19
C ARG A 347 20.95 3.06 25.75
N LEU A 348 20.82 2.98 27.06
CA LEU A 348 19.61 3.36 27.78
C LEU A 348 19.31 4.85 27.55
N LYS A 349 18.05 5.17 27.36
CA LYS A 349 17.57 6.54 27.16
C LYS A 349 16.14 6.68 27.68
N ALA A 350 15.71 7.93 27.90
CA ALA A 350 14.30 8.21 28.18
C ALA A 350 13.42 7.83 26.97
N GLU A 351 12.19 7.48 27.25
CA GLU A 351 11.19 7.16 26.23
C GLU A 351 10.67 8.41 25.50
#